data_d227014ddab2a15f11cf6229b4388189
#
_entry.id   d227014ddab2a15f11cf6229b4388189
#
_cell.length_a   1.000
_cell.length_b   1.000
_cell.length_c   1.000
_cell.angle_alpha   90.00
_cell.angle_beta   90.00
_cell.angle_gamma   90.00
#
_symmetry.space_group_name_H-M   'P 1'
#
loop_
_entity.id
_entity.type
_entity.pdbx_description
1 polymer ?
#
loop_
_entity_poly.entity_id
_entity_poly.type
_entity_poly.pdbx_seq_one_letter_code
_entity_poly.pdbx_strand_id
1 'polypeptide(L)'
;VPIIWLALFIVINGYMIVSFYLSNRQTGLSVEDMEIWKSNFLGLTADEYRRIRKLFDFQTYGNGDHLTRIGRDNHFLFFVTAGQLDVSRDGELINNLTQGDLVGEMSFLTHAPANADVVAHDQTKCIVIDKIKLRSIMAKHPTLQLSIANLFNQNLVKKLAARSKK
;
A
#
# COMPACT_ATOMS: atom_id res chain seq x y z
N VAL A 1 -26.31 -43.45 4.49
CA VAL A 1 -25.41 -42.75 3.56
C VAL A 1 -25.54 -41.21 3.63
N PRO A 2 -26.71 -40.55 3.61
CA PRO A 2 -26.80 -39.10 3.64
C PRO A 2 -26.30 -38.44 4.98
N ILE A 3 -26.46 -39.14 6.11
CA ILE A 3 -26.08 -38.64 7.43
C ILE A 3 -24.55 -38.51 7.56
N ILE A 4 -23.79 -39.42 6.98
CA ILE A 4 -22.33 -39.40 7.00
C ILE A 4 -21.79 -38.18 6.23
N TRP A 5 -22.37 -37.87 5.08
CA TRP A 5 -22.02 -36.71 4.27
C TRP A 5 -22.37 -35.40 4.99
N LEU A 6 -23.52 -35.36 5.66
CA LEU A 6 -23.93 -34.17 6.44
C LEU A 6 -22.98 -33.95 7.62
N ALA A 7 -22.61 -35.01 8.35
CA ALA A 7 -21.67 -34.94 9.44
C ALA A 7 -20.26 -34.44 8.96
N LEU A 8 -19.77 -34.97 7.84
CA LEU A 8 -18.51 -34.57 7.23
C LEU A 8 -18.55 -33.09 6.81
N PHE A 9 -19.63 -32.63 6.21
CA PHE A 9 -19.86 -31.27 5.81
C PHE A 9 -19.80 -30.30 7.01
N ILE A 10 -20.47 -30.66 8.12
CA ILE A 10 -20.46 -29.85 9.36
C ILE A 10 -19.06 -29.78 9.96
N VAL A 11 -18.33 -30.91 9.99
CA VAL A 11 -16.96 -30.95 10.53
C VAL A 11 -16.01 -30.10 9.70
N ILE A 12 -16.06 -30.22 8.36
CA ILE A 12 -15.19 -29.43 7.47
C ILE A 12 -15.49 -27.94 7.59
N ASN A 13 -16.77 -27.54 7.55
CA ASN A 13 -17.14 -26.14 7.69
C ASN A 13 -16.82 -25.59 9.08
N GLY A 14 -17.07 -26.37 10.14
CA GLY A 14 -16.68 -26.03 11.50
C GLY A 14 -15.17 -25.82 11.63
N TYR A 15 -14.37 -26.72 11.09
CA TYR A 15 -12.90 -26.59 11.06
C TYR A 15 -12.46 -25.34 10.29
N MET A 16 -13.05 -25.06 9.13
CA MET A 16 -12.73 -23.85 8.34
C MET A 16 -13.09 -22.56 9.11
N ILE A 17 -14.24 -22.51 9.76
CA ILE A 17 -14.66 -21.36 10.57
C ILE A 17 -13.72 -21.15 11.75
N VAL A 18 -13.41 -22.21 12.49
CA VAL A 18 -12.50 -22.15 13.65
C VAL A 18 -11.08 -21.76 13.20
N SER A 19 -10.58 -22.37 12.12
CA SER A 19 -9.27 -22.05 11.56
C SER A 19 -9.18 -20.58 11.10
N PHE A 20 -10.20 -20.08 10.42
CA PHE A 20 -10.33 -18.69 10.02
C PHE A 20 -10.33 -17.74 11.24
N TYR A 21 -11.12 -18.07 12.27
CA TYR A 21 -11.24 -17.28 13.49
C TYR A 21 -9.94 -17.26 14.30
N LEU A 22 -9.25 -18.39 14.42
CA LEU A 22 -7.96 -18.49 15.10
C LEU A 22 -6.84 -17.77 14.35
N SER A 23 -6.80 -17.88 13.01
CA SER A 23 -5.85 -17.17 12.17
C SER A 23 -6.03 -15.64 12.29
N ASN A 24 -7.28 -15.18 12.33
CA ASN A 24 -7.61 -13.77 12.48
C ASN A 24 -7.26 -13.24 13.89
N ARG A 25 -7.38 -14.07 14.93
CA ARG A 25 -6.95 -13.72 16.29
C ARG A 25 -5.44 -13.56 16.43
N GLN A 26 -4.65 -14.35 15.69
CA GLN A 26 -3.18 -14.29 15.78
C GLN A 26 -2.62 -12.99 15.20
N THR A 27 -3.26 -12.39 14.21
CA THR A 27 -2.81 -11.12 13.63
C THR A 27 -3.40 -9.90 14.32
N GLY A 28 -4.55 -10.00 14.99
CA GLY A 28 -5.26 -8.87 15.61
C GLY A 28 -5.67 -7.77 14.61
N LEU A 29 -5.72 -8.11 13.31
CA LEU A 29 -6.11 -7.23 12.23
C LEU A 29 -7.57 -7.51 11.84
N SER A 30 -8.30 -6.47 11.42
CA SER A 30 -9.62 -6.65 10.79
C SER A 30 -9.47 -7.35 9.43
N VAL A 31 -10.58 -7.88 8.90
CA VAL A 31 -10.58 -8.50 7.55
C VAL A 31 -10.12 -7.50 6.50
N GLU A 32 -10.60 -6.27 6.59
CA GLU A 32 -10.23 -5.17 5.70
C GLU A 32 -8.73 -4.82 5.80
N ASP A 33 -8.20 -4.69 7.02
CA ASP A 33 -6.78 -4.45 7.23
C ASP A 33 -5.91 -5.60 6.71
N MET A 34 -6.41 -6.83 6.79
CA MET A 34 -5.68 -8.01 6.27
C MET A 34 -5.60 -8.00 4.74
N GLU A 35 -6.66 -7.57 4.05
CA GLU A 35 -6.64 -7.41 2.60
C GLU A 35 -5.67 -6.31 2.17
N ILE A 36 -5.71 -5.16 2.85
CA ILE A 36 -4.79 -4.04 2.59
C ILE A 36 -3.34 -4.48 2.84
N TRP A 37 -3.08 -5.18 3.94
CA TRP A 37 -1.74 -5.68 4.25
C TRP A 37 -1.21 -6.63 3.18
N LYS A 38 -2.02 -7.61 2.79
CA LYS A 38 -1.63 -8.60 1.77
C LYS A 38 -1.44 -8.00 0.38
N SER A 39 -2.24 -7.00 0.02
CA SER A 39 -2.15 -6.40 -1.33
C SER A 39 -1.06 -5.34 -1.46
N ASN A 40 -0.74 -4.60 -0.38
CA ASN A 40 0.13 -3.44 -0.48
C ASN A 40 1.38 -3.51 0.40
N PHE A 41 1.39 -4.33 1.46
CA PHE A 41 2.42 -4.32 2.50
C PHE A 41 2.94 -5.72 2.84
N LEU A 42 2.95 -6.64 1.87
CA LEU A 42 3.31 -8.05 2.07
C LEU A 42 4.73 -8.26 2.63
N GLY A 43 5.63 -7.28 2.43
CA GLY A 43 6.98 -7.31 2.98
C GLY A 43 7.09 -6.95 4.46
N LEU A 44 5.98 -6.54 5.12
CA LEU A 44 5.95 -6.21 6.53
C LEU A 44 5.38 -7.38 7.34
N THR A 45 5.90 -7.56 8.55
CA THR A 45 5.25 -8.45 9.53
C THR A 45 3.93 -7.83 10.01
N ALA A 46 3.04 -8.63 10.60
CA ALA A 46 1.77 -8.12 11.14
C ALA A 46 1.97 -7.06 12.23
N ASP A 47 3.03 -7.16 13.02
CA ASP A 47 3.38 -6.16 14.05
C ASP A 47 3.84 -4.84 13.43
N GLU A 48 4.68 -4.90 12.40
CA GLU A 48 5.15 -3.73 11.66
C GLU A 48 3.98 -3.03 10.95
N TYR A 49 3.10 -3.80 10.31
CA TYR A 49 1.89 -3.27 9.70
C TYR A 49 1.01 -2.55 10.71
N ARG A 50 0.73 -3.14 11.88
CA ARG A 50 -0.08 -2.50 12.95
C ARG A 50 0.51 -1.17 13.41
N ARG A 51 1.83 -1.03 13.41
CA ARG A 51 2.50 0.22 13.78
C ARG A 51 2.25 1.32 12.77
N ILE A 52 2.40 1.03 11.48
CA ILE A 52 2.19 2.02 10.42
C ILE A 52 0.70 2.26 10.12
N ARG A 53 -0.17 1.27 10.38
CA ARG A 53 -1.63 1.38 10.20
C ARG A 53 -2.24 2.57 10.91
N LYS A 54 -1.67 2.95 12.06
CA LYS A 54 -2.09 4.12 12.84
C LYS A 54 -1.82 5.46 12.13
N LEU A 55 -0.99 5.46 11.09
CA LEU A 55 -0.67 6.63 10.29
C LEU A 55 -1.53 6.74 9.02
N PHE A 56 -2.36 5.74 8.74
CA PHE A 56 -3.15 5.70 7.52
C PHE A 56 -4.28 6.71 7.58
N ASP A 57 -4.32 7.56 6.57
CA ASP A 57 -5.44 8.42 6.24
C ASP A 57 -5.99 7.98 4.88
N PHE A 58 -7.28 7.65 4.81
CA PHE A 58 -7.93 7.18 3.59
C PHE A 58 -8.54 8.37 2.86
N GLN A 59 -8.00 8.68 1.70
CA GLN A 59 -8.44 9.81 0.90
C GLN A 59 -8.90 9.36 -0.49
N THR A 60 -9.86 10.10 -1.05
CA THR A 60 -10.35 9.92 -2.42
C THR A 60 -10.05 11.20 -3.21
N TYR A 61 -9.43 11.03 -4.37
CA TYR A 61 -9.08 12.08 -5.30
C TYR A 61 -9.99 11.99 -6.51
N GLY A 62 -10.50 13.13 -6.98
CA GLY A 62 -11.27 13.24 -8.21
C GLY A 62 -10.38 13.35 -9.44
N ASN A 63 -10.97 13.19 -10.62
CA ASN A 63 -10.26 13.40 -11.89
C ASN A 63 -9.61 14.79 -11.95
N GLY A 64 -8.32 14.83 -12.26
CA GLY A 64 -7.54 16.08 -12.33
C GLY A 64 -6.95 16.55 -11.00
N ASP A 65 -7.25 15.90 -9.87
CA ASP A 65 -6.64 16.26 -8.59
C ASP A 65 -5.15 15.91 -8.57
N HIS A 66 -4.35 16.87 -8.14
CA HIS A 66 -2.90 16.69 -8.02
C HIS A 66 -2.52 16.09 -6.67
N LEU A 67 -1.80 14.97 -6.68
CA LEU A 67 -1.19 14.37 -5.51
C LEU A 67 0.21 14.96 -5.28
N THR A 68 0.99 15.16 -6.35
CA THR A 68 2.30 15.82 -6.30
C THR A 68 2.47 16.79 -7.47
N ARG A 69 3.32 17.80 -7.29
CA ARG A 69 3.74 18.71 -8.35
C ARG A 69 5.27 18.74 -8.43
N ILE A 70 5.81 18.61 -9.63
CA ILE A 70 7.24 18.64 -9.88
C ILE A 70 7.89 19.90 -9.25
N GLY A 71 9.02 19.72 -8.58
CA GLY A 71 9.73 20.81 -7.92
C GLY A 71 9.09 21.33 -6.62
N ARG A 72 7.93 20.81 -6.22
CA ARG A 72 7.29 21.18 -4.94
C ARG A 72 7.59 20.15 -3.85
N ASP A 73 7.67 20.61 -2.62
CA ASP A 73 7.82 19.72 -1.47
C ASP A 73 6.59 18.81 -1.34
N ASN A 74 6.87 17.54 -1.14
CA ASN A 74 5.85 16.53 -0.92
C ASN A 74 6.03 15.91 0.47
N HIS A 75 5.07 16.18 1.35
CA HIS A 75 5.08 15.71 2.74
C HIS A 75 4.44 14.33 2.94
N PHE A 76 3.83 13.77 1.90
CA PHE A 76 3.04 12.55 2.00
C PHE A 76 3.56 11.44 1.08
N LEU A 77 3.31 10.19 1.51
CA LEU A 77 3.34 9.00 0.68
C LEU A 77 1.91 8.61 0.35
N PHE A 78 1.67 8.16 -0.88
CA PHE A 78 0.35 7.74 -1.34
C PHE A 78 0.42 6.31 -1.85
N PHE A 79 -0.31 5.40 -1.24
CA PHE A 79 -0.50 4.02 -1.71
C PHE A 79 -1.83 3.95 -2.44
N VAL A 80 -1.83 3.60 -3.71
CA VAL A 80 -3.05 3.48 -4.52
C VAL A 80 -3.79 2.20 -4.11
N THR A 81 -5.03 2.34 -3.64
CA THR A 81 -5.88 1.21 -3.28
C THR A 81 -6.95 0.92 -4.32
N ALA A 82 -7.33 1.92 -5.13
CA ALA A 82 -8.22 1.75 -6.28
C ALA A 82 -8.09 2.95 -7.22
N GLY A 83 -8.42 2.79 -8.49
CA GLY A 83 -8.33 3.84 -9.52
C GLY A 83 -6.97 3.88 -10.19
N GLN A 84 -6.65 5.02 -10.82
CA GLN A 84 -5.46 5.22 -11.63
C GLN A 84 -4.89 6.63 -11.44
N LEU A 85 -3.56 6.74 -11.44
CA LEU A 85 -2.83 8.01 -11.42
C LEU A 85 -1.95 8.11 -12.66
N ASP A 86 -1.94 9.29 -13.27
CA ASP A 86 -1.05 9.65 -14.35
C ASP A 86 0.18 10.35 -13.80
N VAL A 87 1.35 9.87 -14.19
CA VAL A 87 2.64 10.46 -13.85
C VAL A 87 3.21 11.15 -15.06
N SER A 88 3.42 12.45 -14.98
CA SER A 88 4.00 13.24 -16.06
C SER A 88 5.23 14.02 -15.61
N ARG A 89 6.10 14.33 -16.58
CA ARG A 89 7.26 15.19 -16.40
C ARG A 89 7.41 16.08 -17.65
N ASP A 90 7.57 17.37 -17.43
CA ASP A 90 7.70 18.35 -18.51
C ASP A 90 6.53 18.29 -19.50
N GLY A 91 5.33 17.95 -19.01
CA GLY A 91 4.12 17.81 -19.81
C GLY A 91 3.96 16.45 -20.52
N GLU A 92 4.95 15.58 -20.47
CA GLU A 92 4.89 14.26 -21.08
C GLU A 92 4.44 13.19 -20.08
N LEU A 93 3.47 12.34 -20.46
CA LEU A 93 3.04 11.19 -19.69
C LEU A 93 4.14 10.13 -19.71
N ILE A 94 4.72 9.85 -18.54
CA ILE A 94 5.82 8.90 -18.40
C ILE A 94 5.39 7.55 -17.81
N ASN A 95 4.29 7.51 -17.06
CA ASN A 95 3.79 6.27 -16.46
C ASN A 95 2.33 6.42 -16.01
N ASN A 96 1.65 5.28 -15.87
CA ASN A 96 0.36 5.16 -15.19
C ASN A 96 0.54 4.27 -13.97
N LEU A 97 0.01 4.68 -12.84
CA LEU A 97 0.05 3.94 -11.57
C LEU A 97 -1.36 3.46 -11.24
N THR A 98 -1.43 2.24 -10.72
CA THR A 98 -2.68 1.57 -10.39
C THR A 98 -2.62 0.98 -8.97
N GLN A 99 -3.62 0.22 -8.59
CA GLN A 99 -3.66 -0.45 -7.29
C GLN A 99 -2.34 -1.17 -6.97
N GLY A 100 -1.83 -0.94 -5.77
CA GLY A 100 -0.58 -1.49 -5.26
C GLY A 100 0.66 -0.64 -5.58
N ASP A 101 0.52 0.45 -6.34
CA ASP A 101 1.61 1.36 -6.61
C ASP A 101 1.73 2.44 -5.52
N LEU A 102 2.94 2.97 -5.38
CA LEU A 102 3.31 3.95 -4.37
C LEU A 102 3.78 5.24 -5.03
N VAL A 103 3.43 6.39 -4.47
CA VAL A 103 3.88 7.73 -4.89
C VAL A 103 4.59 8.43 -3.74
N GLY A 104 5.67 9.14 -4.04
CA GLY A 104 6.41 9.97 -3.09
C GLY A 104 7.60 9.27 -2.43
N GLU A 105 7.89 8.01 -2.78
CA GLU A 105 9.02 7.23 -2.29
C GLU A 105 10.36 7.86 -2.68
N MET A 106 10.48 8.41 -3.91
CA MET A 106 11.71 9.07 -4.34
C MET A 106 12.07 10.25 -3.46
N SER A 107 11.13 11.17 -3.25
CA SER A 107 11.34 12.33 -2.38
C SER A 107 11.46 11.94 -0.89
N PHE A 108 10.91 10.77 -0.49
CA PHE A 108 11.17 10.22 0.84
C PHE A 108 12.62 9.79 1.01
N LEU A 109 13.18 9.09 0.01
CA LEU A 109 14.55 8.54 0.06
C LEU A 109 15.62 9.63 -0.14
N THR A 110 15.38 10.56 -1.08
CA THR A 110 16.38 11.56 -1.48
C THR A 110 16.29 12.86 -0.69
N HIS A 111 15.21 13.09 0.07
CA HIS A 111 14.89 14.37 0.73
C HIS A 111 14.73 15.54 -0.26
N ALA A 112 14.59 15.26 -1.54
CA ALA A 112 14.39 16.25 -2.59
C ALA A 112 12.88 16.50 -2.82
N PRO A 113 12.52 17.62 -3.46
CA PRO A 113 11.16 17.87 -3.93
C PRO A 113 10.65 16.77 -4.86
N ALA A 114 9.35 16.78 -5.15
CA ALA A 114 8.75 15.84 -6.09
C ALA A 114 9.41 15.97 -7.48
N ASN A 115 9.71 14.84 -8.11
CA ASN A 115 10.40 14.76 -9.39
C ASN A 115 9.46 14.55 -10.59
N ALA A 116 8.15 14.54 -10.35
CA ALA A 116 7.10 14.41 -11.35
C ALA A 116 5.78 15.00 -10.83
N ASP A 117 4.93 15.39 -11.76
CA ASP A 117 3.52 15.64 -11.51
C ASP A 117 2.79 14.30 -11.42
N VAL A 118 1.95 14.14 -10.41
CA VAL A 118 1.07 12.97 -10.27
C VAL A 118 -0.36 13.45 -10.09
N VAL A 119 -1.23 13.03 -11.00
CA VAL A 119 -2.61 13.50 -11.12
C VAL A 119 -3.55 12.29 -11.14
N ALA A 120 -4.70 12.40 -10.49
CA ALA A 120 -5.73 11.37 -10.55
C ALA A 120 -6.38 11.37 -11.96
N HIS A 121 -6.34 10.21 -12.63
CA HIS A 121 -6.97 10.03 -13.93
C HIS A 121 -8.48 9.90 -13.81
N ASP A 122 -8.91 9.14 -12.79
CA ASP A 122 -10.30 8.91 -12.40
C ASP A 122 -10.47 9.10 -10.91
N GLN A 123 -11.65 8.72 -10.38
CA GLN A 123 -11.82 8.64 -8.93
C GLN A 123 -10.84 7.61 -8.36
N THR A 124 -9.81 8.11 -7.68
CA THR A 124 -8.72 7.30 -7.16
C THR A 124 -8.71 7.31 -5.64
N LYS A 125 -8.63 6.14 -5.03
CA LYS A 125 -8.54 5.97 -3.57
C LYS A 125 -7.10 5.68 -3.18
N CYS A 126 -6.62 6.39 -2.16
CA CYS A 126 -5.27 6.24 -1.65
C CYS A 126 -5.25 6.14 -0.13
N ILE A 127 -4.29 5.37 0.38
CA ILE A 127 -3.81 5.48 1.75
C ILE A 127 -2.73 6.56 1.74
N VAL A 128 -2.93 7.61 2.53
CA VAL A 128 -2.00 8.73 2.67
C VAL A 128 -1.25 8.58 3.99
N ILE A 129 0.08 8.69 3.94
CA ILE A 129 0.95 8.56 5.11
C ILE A 129 1.86 9.79 5.20
N ASP A 130 1.84 10.46 6.33
CA ASP A 130 2.75 11.56 6.63
C ASP A 130 4.18 11.04 6.78
N LYS A 131 5.11 11.59 5.99
CA LYS A 131 6.52 11.18 5.94
C LYS A 131 7.27 11.43 7.26
N ILE A 132 6.96 12.52 7.96
CA ILE A 132 7.63 12.87 9.22
C ILE A 132 7.20 11.86 10.29
N LYS A 133 5.91 11.55 10.37
CA LYS A 133 5.39 10.55 11.31
C LYS A 133 5.95 9.16 11.03
N LEU A 134 6.02 8.76 9.75
CA LEU A 134 6.59 7.48 9.36
C LEU A 134 8.07 7.40 9.76
N ARG A 135 8.89 8.42 9.47
CA ARG A 135 10.31 8.48 9.89
C ARG A 135 10.46 8.38 11.40
N SER A 136 9.60 9.05 12.16
CA SER A 136 9.62 9.00 13.63
C SER A 136 9.38 7.59 14.18
N ILE A 137 8.48 6.81 13.55
CA ILE A 137 8.26 5.41 13.93
C ILE A 137 9.43 4.54 13.49
N MET A 138 9.92 4.70 12.26
CA MET A 138 11.07 3.95 11.73
C MET A 138 12.32 4.12 12.59
N ALA A 139 12.59 5.35 13.06
CA ALA A 139 13.74 5.64 13.93
C ALA A 139 13.72 4.84 15.25
N LYS A 140 12.54 4.45 15.73
CA LYS A 140 12.36 3.66 16.95
C LYS A 140 12.34 2.15 16.71
N HIS A 141 12.25 1.71 15.44
CA HIS A 141 12.07 0.31 15.05
C HIS A 141 12.94 -0.03 13.84
N PRO A 142 14.21 -0.45 14.05
CA PRO A 142 15.16 -0.73 12.95
C PRO A 142 14.67 -1.82 11.97
N THR A 143 13.96 -2.83 12.44
CA THR A 143 13.37 -3.87 11.57
C THR A 143 12.34 -3.28 10.63
N LEU A 144 11.46 -2.42 11.12
CA LEU A 144 10.48 -1.71 10.30
C LEU A 144 11.15 -0.82 9.26
N GLN A 145 12.26 -0.15 9.62
CA GLN A 145 13.02 0.66 8.68
C GLN A 145 13.51 -0.18 7.50
N LEU A 146 14.04 -1.36 7.77
CA LEU A 146 14.51 -2.29 6.73
C LEU A 146 13.35 -2.79 5.86
N SER A 147 12.23 -3.18 6.47
CA SER A 147 11.04 -3.65 5.75
C SER A 147 10.45 -2.57 4.84
N ILE A 148 10.37 -1.32 5.29
CA ILE A 148 9.90 -0.19 4.49
C ILE A 148 10.88 0.12 3.34
N ALA A 149 12.19 0.09 3.60
CA ALA A 149 13.19 0.28 2.54
C ALA A 149 13.06 -0.80 1.44
N ASN A 150 12.86 -2.05 1.82
CA ASN A 150 12.63 -3.16 0.88
C ASN A 150 11.34 -2.95 0.08
N LEU A 151 10.25 -2.52 0.72
CA LEU A 151 8.98 -2.20 0.05
C LEU A 151 9.17 -1.12 -1.02
N PHE A 152 9.90 -0.05 -0.70
CA PHE A 152 10.18 1.03 -1.65
C PHE A 152 11.04 0.55 -2.81
N ASN A 153 12.08 -0.24 -2.53
CA ASN A 153 12.94 -0.81 -3.57
C ASN A 153 12.16 -1.70 -4.54
N GLN A 154 11.27 -2.55 -4.04
CA GLN A 154 10.41 -3.39 -4.88
C GLN A 154 9.49 -2.56 -5.78
N ASN A 155 8.88 -1.48 -5.26
CA ASN A 155 8.07 -0.56 -6.05
C ASN A 155 8.88 0.15 -7.14
N LEU A 156 10.10 0.61 -6.82
CA LEU A 156 10.98 1.23 -7.80
C LEU A 156 11.39 0.27 -8.92
N VAL A 157 11.77 -0.96 -8.57
CA VAL A 157 12.11 -2.01 -9.56
C VAL A 157 10.92 -2.29 -10.47
N LYS A 158 9.69 -2.42 -9.92
CA LYS A 158 8.46 -2.61 -10.69
C LYS A 158 8.25 -1.48 -11.70
N LYS A 159 8.41 -0.22 -11.27
CA LYS A 159 8.26 0.97 -12.13
C LYS A 159 9.31 1.03 -13.24
N LEU A 160 10.56 0.67 -12.95
CA LEU A 160 11.63 0.63 -13.94
C LEU A 160 11.38 -0.47 -14.99
N ALA A 161 10.98 -1.67 -14.56
CA ALA A 161 10.64 -2.76 -15.45
C ALA A 161 9.45 -2.44 -16.38
N ALA A 162 8.46 -1.68 -15.90
CA ALA A 162 7.33 -1.23 -16.71
C ALA A 162 7.76 -0.23 -17.81
N ARG A 163 8.75 0.63 -17.53
CA ARG A 163 9.30 1.58 -18.51
C ARG A 163 10.11 0.92 -19.62
N SER A 164 10.82 -0.15 -19.29
CA SER A 164 11.69 -0.87 -20.25
C SER A 164 10.93 -1.65 -21.32
N LYS A 165 9.59 -1.77 -21.19
CA LYS A 165 8.72 -2.49 -22.13
C LYS A 165 7.97 -1.57 -23.12
N LYS A 166 8.15 -0.27 -23.01
CA LYS A 166 7.68 0.76 -23.96
C LYS A 166 8.80 1.24 -24.87
#